data_461a30935c3312689121ffc2a5ce2369
#
_entry.id   461a30935c3312689121ffc2a5ce2369
#
_cell.length_a   1.000
_cell.length_b   1.000
_cell.length_c   1.000
_cell.angle_alpha   90.00
_cell.angle_beta   90.00
_cell.angle_gamma   90.00
#
_symmetry.space_group_name_H-M   'P 1'
#
loop_
_entity.id
_entity.type
_entity.pdbx_description
1 polymer ?
#
loop_
_entity_poly.entity_id
_entity_poly.type
_entity_poly.pdbx_seq_one_letter_code
_entity_poly.pdbx_strand_id
1 'polypeptide(L)'
;MKNKKQFTIKHFSTVLLMLLSSALMSFSAFSQARSVQDEQGTFELEAIPQRIVVLEFSFVDALAAVDVSPVGVADDNDVTRVILAVRAKIEPWQSVGMRSQPSLEAIAVLKPDMIIADAERHRAIYQDLQRIAPTLLLKSRGETYQENLESAQKIGVAIGKQAQMTQRIEQHKQTMAEFKQHFSTQETIQFGVVSDKGMWLHSPVSYAGGVLSTLGIQSPLAPSERNAYIPTSFELLLKTNPDWLLVGLYSQPNIVDEWRKNPLFKLLTAAKKQQLVEVSPELWSLNRGMLAAEEIARNLEALLGRS
;
A
#
# COMPACT_ATOMS: atom_id res chain seq x y z
N MET A 1 -51.34 23.64 68.45
CA MET A 1 -50.01 23.46 67.88
C MET A 1 -49.92 22.13 67.05
N LYS A 2 -50.42 22.10 65.86
CA LYS A 2 -50.22 20.98 64.89
C LYS A 2 -50.46 21.60 63.52
N ASN A 3 -49.41 21.72 62.71
CA ASN A 3 -49.36 21.86 61.27
C ASN A 3 -48.12 22.61 60.81
N LYS A 4 -46.95 21.97 60.91
CA LYS A 4 -45.72 22.49 60.28
C LYS A 4 -44.72 21.40 59.76
N LYS A 5 -45.19 20.15 59.60
CA LYS A 5 -44.27 19.08 59.18
C LYS A 5 -44.63 18.35 57.86
N GLN A 6 -45.70 18.77 57.15
CA GLN A 6 -46.02 18.06 55.88
C GLN A 6 -45.73 18.80 54.62
N PHE A 7 -45.12 20.00 54.65
CA PHE A 7 -44.86 20.78 53.43
C PHE A 7 -43.46 20.59 52.85
N THR A 8 -42.55 19.99 53.63
CA THR A 8 -41.12 19.88 53.20
C THR A 8 -40.77 18.60 52.41
N ILE A 9 -41.63 17.55 52.50
CA ILE A 9 -41.29 16.23 51.84
C ILE A 9 -41.79 16.19 50.41
N LYS A 10 -42.82 16.92 50.01
CA LYS A 10 -43.29 16.91 48.60
C LYS A 10 -42.43 17.66 47.64
N HIS A 11 -41.64 18.64 48.06
CA HIS A 11 -40.74 19.40 47.17
C HIS A 11 -39.41 18.72 46.94
N PHE A 12 -38.94 17.88 47.86
CA PHE A 12 -37.70 17.13 47.68
C PHE A 12 -37.86 16.00 46.67
N SER A 13 -39.05 15.38 46.60
CA SER A 13 -39.31 14.28 45.65
C SER A 13 -39.43 14.77 44.20
N THR A 14 -39.97 16.00 44.01
CA THR A 14 -40.15 16.57 42.66
C THR A 14 -38.83 17.09 42.07
N VAL A 15 -37.92 17.62 42.89
CA VAL A 15 -36.60 18.09 42.44
C VAL A 15 -35.68 16.90 42.13
N LEU A 16 -35.78 15.80 42.90
CA LEU A 16 -35.00 14.59 42.63
C LEU A 16 -35.48 13.87 41.35
N LEU A 17 -36.78 13.93 41.01
CA LEU A 17 -37.29 13.36 39.76
C LEU A 17 -36.90 14.19 38.53
N MET A 18 -36.81 15.53 38.66
CA MET A 18 -36.30 16.39 37.57
C MET A 18 -34.79 16.29 37.33
N LEU A 19 -34.00 15.97 38.35
CA LEU A 19 -32.55 15.75 38.20
C LEU A 19 -32.23 14.38 37.58
N LEU A 20 -33.10 13.35 37.77
CA LEU A 20 -32.95 12.06 37.10
C LEU A 20 -33.37 12.09 35.62
N SER A 21 -34.30 12.97 35.23
CA SER A 21 -34.73 13.08 33.83
C SER A 21 -33.75 13.87 32.93
N SER A 22 -32.87 14.69 33.52
CA SER A 22 -31.83 15.40 32.74
C SER A 22 -30.56 14.56 32.48
N ALA A 23 -30.38 13.41 33.15
CA ALA A 23 -29.24 12.52 32.93
C ALA A 23 -29.45 11.53 31.78
N LEU A 24 -30.64 11.48 31.18
CA LEU A 24 -30.97 10.65 30.01
C LEU A 24 -30.94 11.43 28.69
N MET A 25 -30.33 12.61 28.64
CA MET A 25 -29.97 13.25 27.36
C MET A 25 -28.77 12.50 26.76
N SER A 26 -29.12 11.40 26.17
CA SER A 26 -28.57 10.84 24.94
C SER A 26 -27.28 11.49 24.48
N PHE A 27 -26.14 10.85 24.76
CA PHE A 27 -25.00 10.84 23.89
C PHE A 27 -25.42 10.11 22.59
N SER A 28 -26.21 10.78 21.77
CA SER A 28 -26.22 10.50 20.34
C SER A 28 -24.85 10.93 19.87
N ALA A 29 -23.87 10.01 19.94
CA ALA A 29 -22.67 10.14 19.17
C ALA A 29 -23.15 10.22 17.72
N PHE A 30 -23.23 11.43 17.17
CA PHE A 30 -23.33 11.62 15.73
C PHE A 30 -22.13 10.91 15.13
N SER A 31 -22.34 9.68 14.67
CA SER A 31 -21.40 9.02 13.79
C SER A 31 -21.35 9.88 12.55
N GLN A 32 -20.37 10.79 12.50
CA GLN A 32 -20.13 11.58 11.32
C GLN A 32 -19.73 10.58 10.22
N ALA A 33 -20.54 10.47 9.18
CA ALA A 33 -20.26 9.63 8.03
C ALA A 33 -18.84 9.96 7.51
N ARG A 34 -18.02 8.94 7.35
CA ARG A 34 -16.69 9.10 6.80
C ARG A 34 -16.78 9.11 5.29
N SER A 35 -16.28 10.17 4.70
CA SER A 35 -16.36 10.39 3.26
C SER A 35 -14.96 10.60 2.70
N VAL A 36 -14.63 9.88 1.62
CA VAL A 36 -13.41 10.07 0.84
C VAL A 36 -13.73 10.08 -0.65
N GLN A 37 -12.95 10.84 -1.42
CA GLN A 37 -13.04 10.76 -2.88
C GLN A 37 -12.21 9.57 -3.37
N ASP A 38 -12.88 8.65 -4.05
CA ASP A 38 -12.26 7.49 -4.69
C ASP A 38 -12.32 7.59 -6.22
N GLU A 39 -11.99 6.52 -6.92
CA GLU A 39 -11.97 6.48 -8.39
C GLU A 39 -13.36 6.35 -9.04
N GLN A 40 -14.43 6.33 -8.24
CA GLN A 40 -15.84 6.31 -8.68
C GLN A 40 -16.61 7.55 -8.21
N GLY A 41 -16.03 8.36 -7.33
CA GLY A 41 -16.65 9.55 -6.77
C GLY A 41 -16.56 9.59 -5.24
N THR A 42 -17.66 9.85 -4.57
CA THR A 42 -17.69 9.92 -3.11
C THR A 42 -18.00 8.54 -2.52
N PHE A 43 -17.05 7.96 -1.81
CA PHE A 43 -17.23 6.77 -0.98
C PHE A 43 -17.59 7.20 0.45
N GLU A 44 -18.67 6.65 0.99
CA GLU A 44 -19.15 6.97 2.34
C GLU A 44 -19.38 5.70 3.17
N LEU A 45 -19.03 5.77 4.45
CA LEU A 45 -19.24 4.69 5.41
C LEU A 45 -19.75 5.26 6.73
N GLU A 46 -20.92 4.77 7.21
CA GLU A 46 -21.52 5.24 8.46
C GLU A 46 -20.82 4.66 9.69
N ALA A 47 -20.43 3.39 9.63
CA ALA A 47 -19.77 2.68 10.73
C ALA A 47 -18.28 2.42 10.46
N ILE A 48 -17.46 2.27 11.50
CA ILE A 48 -16.07 1.82 11.37
C ILE A 48 -16.07 0.35 10.94
N PRO A 49 -15.45 0.01 9.80
CA PRO A 49 -15.42 -1.36 9.33
C PRO A 49 -14.62 -2.25 10.28
N GLN A 50 -15.12 -3.46 10.50
CA GLN A 50 -14.50 -4.48 11.35
C GLN A 50 -14.02 -5.69 10.54
N ARG A 51 -14.57 -5.88 9.36
CA ARG A 51 -14.30 -7.04 8.48
C ARG A 51 -13.91 -6.57 7.08
N ILE A 52 -12.65 -6.25 6.94
CA ILE A 52 -12.13 -5.65 5.70
C ILE A 52 -11.55 -6.76 4.81
N VAL A 53 -11.94 -6.79 3.53
CA VAL A 53 -11.30 -7.58 2.50
C VAL A 53 -10.49 -6.66 1.58
N VAL A 54 -9.28 -7.08 1.24
CA VAL A 54 -8.33 -6.26 0.48
C VAL A 54 -7.86 -7.01 -0.77
N LEU A 55 -7.89 -6.34 -1.92
CA LEU A 55 -7.62 -6.96 -3.20
C LEU A 55 -6.27 -6.55 -3.84
N GLU A 56 -5.42 -5.77 -3.12
CA GLU A 56 -4.07 -5.40 -3.55
C GLU A 56 -3.10 -5.27 -2.36
N PHE A 57 -1.83 -5.60 -2.57
CA PHE A 57 -0.83 -5.60 -1.52
C PHE A 57 -0.51 -4.21 -0.97
N SER A 58 -0.61 -3.15 -1.80
CA SER A 58 -0.43 -1.77 -1.34
C SER A 58 -1.45 -1.36 -0.27
N PHE A 59 -2.66 -1.87 -0.35
CA PHE A 59 -3.71 -1.60 0.62
C PHE A 59 -3.55 -2.46 1.88
N VAL A 60 -2.97 -3.68 1.76
CA VAL A 60 -2.57 -4.49 2.93
C VAL A 60 -1.48 -3.78 3.73
N ASP A 61 -0.46 -3.22 3.04
CA ASP A 61 0.60 -2.40 3.66
C ASP A 61 0.01 -1.20 4.43
N ALA A 62 -0.94 -0.49 3.80
CA ALA A 62 -1.59 0.67 4.42
C ALA A 62 -2.36 0.29 5.70
N LEU A 63 -3.08 -0.84 5.72
CA LEU A 63 -3.74 -1.35 6.92
C LEU A 63 -2.73 -1.76 7.99
N ALA A 64 -1.70 -2.52 7.60
CA ALA A 64 -0.64 -2.97 8.50
C ALA A 64 0.13 -1.81 9.13
N ALA A 65 0.29 -0.71 8.39
CA ALA A 65 0.98 0.49 8.86
C ALA A 65 0.28 1.20 10.04
N VAL A 66 -1.01 0.92 10.27
CA VAL A 66 -1.82 1.42 11.39
C VAL A 66 -2.42 0.30 12.23
N ASP A 67 -1.79 -0.89 12.20
CA ASP A 67 -2.11 -2.08 13.00
C ASP A 67 -3.58 -2.52 12.84
N VAL A 68 -4.06 -2.55 11.59
CA VAL A 68 -5.37 -3.09 11.21
C VAL A 68 -5.19 -4.34 10.37
N SER A 69 -5.87 -5.42 10.76
CA SER A 69 -5.78 -6.71 10.09
C SER A 69 -6.97 -6.94 9.18
N PRO A 70 -6.78 -7.22 7.87
CA PRO A 70 -7.85 -7.63 6.99
C PRO A 70 -8.30 -9.07 7.32
N VAL A 71 -9.58 -9.38 7.13
CA VAL A 71 -10.09 -10.76 7.26
C VAL A 71 -9.84 -11.60 6.02
N GLY A 72 -9.62 -10.96 4.87
CA GLY A 72 -9.33 -11.61 3.60
C GLY A 72 -8.43 -10.76 2.70
N VAL A 73 -7.54 -11.42 1.98
CA VAL A 73 -6.62 -10.79 1.02
C VAL A 73 -6.59 -11.58 -0.27
N ALA A 74 -6.63 -10.88 -1.41
CA ALA A 74 -6.25 -11.46 -2.68
C ALA A 74 -4.72 -11.57 -2.71
N ASP A 75 -4.19 -12.68 -2.24
CA ASP A 75 -2.76 -12.93 -2.04
C ASP A 75 -2.12 -13.76 -3.15
N ASP A 76 -2.83 -13.93 -4.28
CA ASP A 76 -2.43 -14.77 -5.41
C ASP A 76 -2.28 -16.26 -5.02
N ASN A 77 -3.02 -16.71 -3.99
CA ASN A 77 -2.97 -18.05 -3.38
C ASN A 77 -1.60 -18.40 -2.78
N ASP A 78 -0.81 -17.40 -2.43
CA ASP A 78 0.50 -17.56 -1.79
C ASP A 78 0.74 -16.42 -0.80
N VAL A 79 0.57 -16.70 0.49
CA VAL A 79 0.74 -15.75 1.58
C VAL A 79 2.15 -15.12 1.60
N THR A 80 3.16 -15.83 1.08
CA THR A 80 4.55 -15.34 1.10
C THR A 80 4.79 -14.21 0.11
N ARG A 81 3.87 -13.98 -0.83
CA ARG A 81 3.92 -12.84 -1.76
C ARG A 81 3.66 -11.50 -1.09
N VAL A 82 2.97 -11.49 0.05
CA VAL A 82 2.96 -10.33 0.95
C VAL A 82 4.23 -10.38 1.80
N ILE A 83 5.06 -9.34 1.76
CA ILE A 83 6.36 -9.32 2.44
C ILE A 83 6.26 -9.51 3.95
N LEU A 84 7.30 -10.07 4.56
CA LEU A 84 7.34 -10.35 5.99
C LEU A 84 7.11 -9.10 6.86
N ALA A 85 7.67 -7.96 6.46
CA ALA A 85 7.50 -6.68 7.17
C ALA A 85 6.03 -6.27 7.32
N VAL A 86 5.17 -6.63 6.36
CA VAL A 86 3.72 -6.42 6.41
C VAL A 86 3.05 -7.51 7.23
N ARG A 87 3.32 -8.80 6.91
CA ARG A 87 2.71 -9.96 7.58
C ARG A 87 2.94 -9.99 9.09
N ALA A 88 4.10 -9.53 9.54
CA ALA A 88 4.45 -9.51 10.97
C ALA A 88 3.64 -8.49 11.81
N LYS A 89 2.88 -7.60 11.15
CA LYS A 89 2.10 -6.54 11.82
C LYS A 89 0.60 -6.83 11.88
N ILE A 90 0.14 -7.88 11.20
CA ILE A 90 -1.29 -8.19 11.07
C ILE A 90 -1.56 -9.65 11.39
N GLU A 91 -2.80 -9.92 11.79
CA GLU A 91 -3.26 -11.29 11.99
C GLU A 91 -3.34 -12.06 10.66
N PRO A 92 -3.27 -13.39 10.70
CA PRO A 92 -3.48 -14.23 9.53
C PRO A 92 -4.87 -13.98 8.90
N TRP A 93 -4.90 -13.99 7.57
CA TRP A 93 -6.12 -13.77 6.78
C TRP A 93 -6.52 -15.02 5.99
N GLN A 94 -7.70 -14.99 5.39
CA GLN A 94 -8.13 -15.96 4.41
C GLN A 94 -7.77 -15.48 3.00
N SER A 95 -7.19 -16.37 2.17
CA SER A 95 -6.99 -16.04 0.75
C SER A 95 -8.34 -15.92 0.04
N VAL A 96 -8.49 -14.87 -0.74
CA VAL A 96 -9.63 -14.70 -1.65
C VAL A 96 -9.21 -14.80 -3.12
N GLY A 97 -8.08 -15.46 -3.38
CA GLY A 97 -7.60 -15.81 -4.71
C GLY A 97 -6.61 -14.82 -5.31
N MET A 98 -6.61 -14.73 -6.64
CA MET A 98 -5.67 -13.91 -7.40
C MET A 98 -6.07 -12.43 -7.35
N ARG A 99 -5.09 -11.52 -7.22
CA ARG A 99 -5.34 -10.07 -7.35
C ARG A 99 -5.94 -9.68 -8.71
N SER A 100 -5.57 -10.37 -9.77
CA SER A 100 -6.13 -10.12 -11.11
C SER A 100 -7.54 -10.66 -11.29
N GLN A 101 -7.93 -11.65 -10.51
CA GLN A 101 -9.21 -12.34 -10.59
C GLN A 101 -9.58 -12.92 -9.21
N PRO A 102 -10.01 -12.07 -8.27
CA PRO A 102 -10.41 -12.52 -6.93
C PRO A 102 -11.70 -13.34 -7.00
N SER A 103 -11.87 -14.29 -6.08
CA SER A 103 -13.09 -15.09 -5.96
C SER A 103 -14.16 -14.32 -5.21
N LEU A 104 -15.23 -13.95 -5.92
CA LEU A 104 -16.39 -13.27 -5.32
C LEU A 104 -17.07 -14.15 -4.26
N GLU A 105 -17.10 -15.47 -4.45
CA GLU A 105 -17.66 -16.43 -3.51
C GLU A 105 -16.83 -16.44 -2.21
N ALA A 106 -15.49 -16.52 -2.30
CA ALA A 106 -14.62 -16.48 -1.14
C ALA A 106 -14.77 -15.16 -0.37
N ILE A 107 -14.88 -14.02 -1.09
CA ILE A 107 -15.12 -12.71 -0.48
C ILE A 107 -16.48 -12.72 0.26
N ALA A 108 -17.55 -13.19 -0.39
CA ALA A 108 -18.90 -13.19 0.19
C ALA A 108 -19.00 -14.07 1.45
N VAL A 109 -18.32 -15.23 1.48
CA VAL A 109 -18.27 -16.12 2.66
C VAL A 109 -17.68 -15.42 3.89
N LEU A 110 -16.74 -14.50 3.68
CA LEU A 110 -16.12 -13.71 4.76
C LEU A 110 -17.05 -12.66 5.35
N LYS A 111 -18.19 -12.36 4.71
CA LYS A 111 -19.17 -11.35 5.14
C LYS A 111 -18.44 -10.03 5.50
N PRO A 112 -17.70 -9.44 4.56
CA PRO A 112 -17.02 -8.17 4.82
C PRO A 112 -18.03 -7.04 5.02
N ASP A 113 -17.63 -6.04 5.78
CA ASP A 113 -18.34 -4.76 5.88
C ASP A 113 -17.66 -3.64 5.07
N MET A 114 -16.49 -3.94 4.50
CA MET A 114 -15.78 -3.10 3.54
C MET A 114 -14.87 -3.94 2.66
N ILE A 115 -14.79 -3.56 1.38
CA ILE A 115 -13.82 -4.09 0.41
C ILE A 115 -12.94 -2.93 -0.06
N ILE A 116 -11.62 -3.15 -0.20
CA ILE A 116 -10.70 -2.19 -0.81
C ILE A 116 -10.18 -2.81 -2.10
N ALA A 117 -10.45 -2.16 -3.23
CA ALA A 117 -10.20 -2.67 -4.57
C ALA A 117 -9.36 -1.70 -5.42
N ASP A 118 -8.62 -2.24 -6.40
CA ASP A 118 -7.83 -1.46 -7.34
C ASP A 118 -8.64 -1.04 -8.57
N ALA A 119 -8.56 0.23 -8.91
CA ALA A 119 -9.31 0.82 -10.01
C ALA A 119 -8.95 0.24 -11.39
N GLU A 120 -7.71 -0.18 -11.61
CA GLU A 120 -7.30 -0.76 -12.89
C GLU A 120 -7.75 -2.21 -13.03
N ARG A 121 -7.59 -3.03 -11.98
CA ARG A 121 -7.89 -4.47 -12.03
C ARG A 121 -9.37 -4.79 -11.83
N HIS A 122 -10.04 -4.05 -10.94
CA HIS A 122 -11.34 -4.46 -10.41
C HIS A 122 -12.51 -3.60 -10.88
N ARG A 123 -12.28 -2.58 -11.74
CA ARG A 123 -13.35 -1.75 -12.30
C ARG A 123 -14.44 -2.58 -13.00
N ALA A 124 -14.05 -3.63 -13.71
CA ALA A 124 -14.99 -4.48 -14.44
C ALA A 124 -15.94 -5.27 -13.50
N ILE A 125 -15.49 -5.62 -12.30
CA ILE A 125 -16.25 -6.38 -11.31
C ILE A 125 -16.74 -5.50 -10.14
N TYR A 126 -16.57 -4.19 -10.23
CA TYR A 126 -16.89 -3.26 -9.13
C TYR A 126 -18.33 -3.37 -8.66
N GLN A 127 -19.29 -3.46 -9.58
CA GLN A 127 -20.71 -3.62 -9.23
C GLN A 127 -20.99 -4.94 -8.49
N ASP A 128 -20.26 -6.00 -8.83
CA ASP A 128 -20.41 -7.30 -8.15
C ASP A 128 -19.82 -7.25 -6.75
N LEU A 129 -18.67 -6.56 -6.58
CA LEU A 129 -18.10 -6.30 -5.25
C LEU A 129 -19.06 -5.48 -4.38
N GLN A 130 -19.68 -4.44 -4.92
CA GLN A 130 -20.64 -3.61 -4.20
C GLN A 130 -21.91 -4.36 -3.76
N ARG A 131 -22.29 -5.44 -4.44
CA ARG A 131 -23.39 -6.32 -3.98
C ARG A 131 -23.02 -7.14 -2.74
N ILE A 132 -21.72 -7.31 -2.49
CA ILE A 132 -21.22 -8.03 -1.31
C ILE A 132 -21.03 -7.06 -0.14
N ALA A 133 -20.34 -5.93 -0.36
CA ALA A 133 -20.09 -4.93 0.66
C ALA A 133 -19.73 -3.56 0.03
N PRO A 134 -19.84 -2.44 0.78
CA PRO A 134 -19.30 -1.16 0.37
C PRO A 134 -17.85 -1.29 -0.09
N THR A 135 -17.55 -0.82 -1.32
CA THR A 135 -16.26 -1.03 -1.98
C THR A 135 -15.59 0.30 -2.24
N LEU A 136 -14.46 0.54 -1.56
CA LEU A 136 -13.56 1.67 -1.79
C LEU A 136 -12.65 1.33 -2.97
N LEU A 137 -12.72 2.12 -4.04
CA LEU A 137 -11.95 1.89 -5.26
C LEU A 137 -10.82 2.91 -5.36
N LEU A 138 -9.58 2.45 -5.23
CA LEU A 138 -8.38 3.29 -5.24
C LEU A 138 -7.41 2.84 -6.33
N LYS A 139 -6.53 3.75 -6.75
CA LYS A 139 -5.43 3.42 -7.65
C LYS A 139 -4.36 2.67 -6.87
N SER A 140 -3.89 1.54 -7.41
CA SER A 140 -2.75 0.77 -6.93
C SER A 140 -1.81 0.42 -8.07
N ARG A 141 -2.28 -0.30 -9.09
CA ARG A 141 -1.44 -0.62 -10.23
C ARG A 141 -1.05 0.63 -11.01
N GLY A 142 0.25 0.77 -11.32
CA GLY A 142 0.78 1.94 -12.03
C GLY A 142 0.77 3.24 -11.22
N GLU A 143 0.49 3.18 -9.91
CA GLU A 143 0.59 4.32 -9.01
C GLU A 143 2.04 4.80 -8.88
N THR A 144 2.21 6.09 -8.66
CA THR A 144 3.44 6.68 -8.20
C THR A 144 3.62 6.45 -6.70
N TYR A 145 4.82 6.65 -6.17
CA TYR A 145 5.06 6.59 -4.71
C TYR A 145 4.20 7.60 -3.94
N GLN A 146 3.99 8.81 -4.49
CA GLN A 146 3.15 9.83 -3.87
C GLN A 146 1.67 9.44 -3.87
N GLU A 147 1.13 8.94 -4.98
CA GLU A 147 -0.26 8.45 -5.07
C GLU A 147 -0.51 7.28 -4.11
N ASN A 148 0.51 6.45 -3.85
CA ASN A 148 0.42 5.38 -2.85
C ASN A 148 0.19 5.94 -1.43
N LEU A 149 0.93 6.98 -1.02
CA LEU A 149 0.73 7.66 0.27
C LEU A 149 -0.66 8.32 0.36
N GLU A 150 -1.16 8.89 -0.74
CA GLU A 150 -2.51 9.47 -0.82
C GLU A 150 -3.59 8.38 -0.68
N SER A 151 -3.40 7.22 -1.31
CA SER A 151 -4.28 6.06 -1.14
C SER A 151 -4.29 5.57 0.30
N ALA A 152 -3.12 5.50 0.96
CA ALA A 152 -3.02 5.16 2.37
C ALA A 152 -3.78 6.16 3.25
N GLN A 153 -3.66 7.47 2.98
CA GLN A 153 -4.42 8.51 3.71
C GLN A 153 -5.93 8.32 3.56
N LYS A 154 -6.42 8.05 2.35
CA LYS A 154 -7.84 7.78 2.08
C LYS A 154 -8.33 6.53 2.83
N ILE A 155 -7.52 5.46 2.84
CA ILE A 155 -7.80 4.25 3.64
C ILE A 155 -7.91 4.61 5.12
N GLY A 156 -6.96 5.40 5.65
CA GLY A 156 -6.99 5.86 7.04
C GLY A 156 -8.30 6.58 7.42
N VAL A 157 -8.83 7.43 6.54
CA VAL A 157 -10.14 8.07 6.74
C VAL A 157 -11.27 7.03 6.75
N ALA A 158 -11.31 6.16 5.74
CA ALA A 158 -12.38 5.18 5.56
C ALA A 158 -12.48 4.21 6.76
N ILE A 159 -11.35 3.81 7.34
CA ILE A 159 -11.31 2.89 8.50
C ILE A 159 -11.35 3.59 9.86
N GLY A 160 -11.56 4.93 9.90
CA GLY A 160 -11.60 5.70 11.14
C GLY A 160 -10.25 5.86 11.85
N LYS A 161 -9.14 5.71 11.13
CA LYS A 161 -7.76 5.83 11.63
C LYS A 161 -7.02 7.04 11.03
N GLN A 162 -7.74 8.09 10.64
CA GLN A 162 -7.16 9.25 9.94
C GLN A 162 -5.96 9.86 10.67
N ALA A 163 -6.08 10.13 11.97
CA ALA A 163 -4.99 10.74 12.74
C ALA A 163 -3.76 9.83 12.82
N GLN A 164 -3.96 8.52 13.07
CA GLN A 164 -2.88 7.53 13.12
C GLN A 164 -2.20 7.39 11.75
N MET A 165 -2.96 7.35 10.66
CA MET A 165 -2.42 7.28 9.31
C MET A 165 -1.62 8.53 8.97
N THR A 166 -2.11 9.73 9.28
CA THR A 166 -1.38 10.98 9.09
C THR A 166 -0.05 10.97 9.85
N GLN A 167 -0.07 10.58 11.12
CA GLN A 167 1.14 10.46 11.93
C GLN A 167 2.11 9.42 11.35
N ARG A 168 1.61 8.26 10.90
CA ARG A 168 2.43 7.20 10.31
C ARG A 168 3.08 7.65 8.99
N ILE A 169 2.36 8.38 8.15
CA ILE A 169 2.91 8.97 6.92
C ILE A 169 4.03 9.96 7.25
N GLU A 170 3.86 10.82 8.26
CA GLU A 170 4.91 11.75 8.67
C GLU A 170 6.15 11.02 9.21
N GLN A 171 5.96 10.00 10.05
CA GLN A 171 7.06 9.15 10.52
C GLN A 171 7.78 8.48 9.36
N HIS A 172 7.02 7.96 8.39
CA HIS A 172 7.57 7.37 7.19
C HIS A 172 8.45 8.34 6.39
N LYS A 173 7.98 9.56 6.16
CA LYS A 173 8.76 10.59 5.47
C LYS A 173 10.05 10.93 6.20
N GLN A 174 10.03 11.00 7.55
CA GLN A 174 11.22 11.19 8.38
C GLN A 174 12.19 10.02 8.22
N THR A 175 11.72 8.79 8.34
CA THR A 175 12.53 7.58 8.14
C THR A 175 13.17 7.55 6.74
N MET A 176 12.42 7.89 5.69
CA MET A 176 12.97 7.94 4.34
C MET A 176 14.00 9.07 4.17
N ALA A 177 13.82 10.20 4.87
CA ALA A 177 14.80 11.29 4.88
C ALA A 177 16.09 10.91 5.64
N GLU A 178 15.99 10.12 6.70
CA GLU A 178 17.14 9.54 7.40
C GLU A 178 17.90 8.57 6.49
N PHE A 179 17.22 7.62 5.86
CA PHE A 179 17.85 6.73 4.88
C PHE A 179 18.56 7.48 3.75
N LYS A 180 17.94 8.56 3.25
CA LYS A 180 18.56 9.38 2.20
C LYS A 180 19.94 9.89 2.59
N GLN A 181 20.21 10.17 3.86
CA GLN A 181 21.51 10.66 4.34
C GLN A 181 22.60 9.56 4.27
N HIS A 182 22.22 8.29 4.22
CA HIS A 182 23.14 7.16 4.10
C HIS A 182 23.58 6.94 2.63
N PHE A 183 22.89 7.54 1.67
CA PHE A 183 23.19 7.36 0.25
C PHE A 183 23.90 8.59 -0.30
N SER A 184 25.21 8.46 -0.58
CA SER A 184 26.03 9.52 -1.18
C SER A 184 26.55 9.15 -2.59
N THR A 185 26.04 8.06 -3.17
CA THR A 185 26.49 7.58 -4.48
C THR A 185 26.09 8.53 -5.61
N GLN A 186 27.02 8.73 -6.56
CA GLN A 186 26.73 9.41 -7.83
C GLN A 186 26.39 8.41 -8.94
N GLU A 187 26.43 7.12 -8.64
CA GLU A 187 26.08 6.06 -9.58
C GLU A 187 24.58 6.00 -9.82
N THR A 188 24.21 5.73 -11.06
CA THR A 188 22.82 5.53 -11.44
C THR A 188 22.36 4.12 -11.08
N ILE A 189 21.17 4.00 -10.51
CA ILE A 189 20.55 2.72 -10.17
C ILE A 189 19.25 2.56 -10.95
N GLN A 190 19.11 1.45 -11.64
CA GLN A 190 17.88 1.11 -12.35
C GLN A 190 17.33 -0.21 -11.87
N PHE A 191 16.07 -0.22 -11.45
CA PHE A 191 15.32 -1.43 -11.17
C PHE A 191 14.49 -1.83 -12.39
N GLY A 192 14.36 -3.13 -12.60
CA GLY A 192 13.45 -3.71 -13.60
C GLY A 192 13.04 -5.13 -13.23
N VAL A 193 11.94 -5.57 -13.80
CA VAL A 193 11.48 -6.97 -13.68
C VAL A 193 11.70 -7.70 -14.98
N VAL A 194 12.02 -8.99 -14.88
CA VAL A 194 12.28 -9.85 -16.03
C VAL A 194 11.48 -11.15 -15.97
N SER A 195 11.11 -11.63 -17.14
CA SER A 195 10.55 -12.96 -17.36
C SER A 195 11.06 -13.54 -18.67
N ASP A 196 10.58 -14.72 -19.04
CA ASP A 196 10.75 -15.31 -20.38
C ASP A 196 10.17 -14.42 -21.50
N LYS A 197 9.21 -13.55 -21.18
CA LYS A 197 8.51 -12.66 -22.14
C LYS A 197 9.22 -11.33 -22.37
N GLY A 198 10.19 -10.95 -21.53
CA GLY A 198 10.89 -9.68 -21.68
C GLY A 198 11.32 -9.04 -20.37
N MET A 199 11.75 -7.78 -20.49
CA MET A 199 12.15 -6.92 -19.40
C MET A 199 11.29 -5.65 -19.37
N TRP A 200 10.94 -5.19 -18.17
CA TRP A 200 10.28 -3.91 -17.93
C TRP A 200 11.05 -3.11 -16.91
N LEU A 201 11.63 -1.98 -17.33
CA LEU A 201 12.27 -1.05 -16.42
C LEU A 201 11.21 -0.22 -15.70
N HIS A 202 11.40 -0.03 -14.42
CA HIS A 202 10.58 0.85 -13.59
C HIS A 202 11.13 2.28 -13.68
N SER A 203 10.36 3.18 -14.27
CA SER A 203 10.74 4.58 -14.45
C SER A 203 10.64 5.38 -13.15
N PRO A 204 11.16 6.63 -13.09
CA PRO A 204 11.03 7.50 -11.91
C PRO A 204 9.58 7.76 -11.48
N VAL A 205 8.59 7.63 -12.38
CA VAL A 205 7.16 7.79 -12.04
C VAL A 205 6.49 6.48 -11.57
N SER A 206 7.19 5.35 -11.62
CA SER A 206 6.70 4.13 -10.95
C SER A 206 6.84 4.25 -9.44
N TYR A 207 6.14 3.40 -8.69
CA TYR A 207 6.31 3.34 -7.24
C TYR A 207 7.78 3.12 -6.84
N ALA A 208 8.44 2.06 -7.33
CA ALA A 208 9.83 1.76 -6.98
C ALA A 208 10.82 2.85 -7.43
N GLY A 209 10.62 3.42 -8.63
CA GLY A 209 11.41 4.56 -9.10
C GLY A 209 11.22 5.80 -8.24
N GLY A 210 10.01 6.07 -7.78
CA GLY A 210 9.70 7.15 -6.83
C GLY A 210 10.35 6.95 -5.45
N VAL A 211 10.38 5.70 -4.95
CA VAL A 211 11.13 5.36 -3.72
C VAL A 211 12.62 5.65 -3.90
N LEU A 212 13.25 5.17 -4.98
CA LEU A 212 14.65 5.45 -5.28
C LEU A 212 14.94 6.96 -5.37
N SER A 213 14.07 7.71 -6.06
CA SER A 213 14.19 9.17 -6.17
C SER A 213 14.09 9.87 -4.82
N THR A 214 13.20 9.40 -3.93
CA THR A 214 13.05 9.93 -2.56
C THR A 214 14.32 9.69 -1.73
N LEU A 215 15.01 8.57 -1.95
CA LEU A 215 16.29 8.25 -1.35
C LEU A 215 17.48 9.02 -1.98
N GLY A 216 17.24 9.87 -2.98
CA GLY A 216 18.27 10.65 -3.66
C GLY A 216 19.04 9.87 -4.74
N ILE A 217 18.58 8.67 -5.08
CA ILE A 217 19.20 7.82 -6.10
C ILE A 217 18.80 8.31 -7.49
N GLN A 218 19.80 8.41 -8.37
CA GLN A 218 19.59 8.85 -9.74
C GLN A 218 19.20 7.67 -10.65
N SER A 219 18.15 7.87 -11.45
CA SER A 219 17.80 6.96 -12.54
C SER A 219 18.48 7.42 -13.84
N PRO A 220 18.96 6.49 -14.69
CA PRO A 220 19.46 6.84 -16.03
C PRO A 220 18.32 7.15 -17.02
N LEU A 221 17.07 6.91 -16.63
CA LEU A 221 15.90 7.23 -17.45
C LEU A 221 15.56 8.71 -17.33
N ALA A 222 15.03 9.29 -18.41
CA ALA A 222 14.69 10.70 -18.46
C ALA A 222 13.61 11.03 -17.40
N PRO A 223 13.72 12.18 -16.67
CA PRO A 223 12.69 12.61 -15.72
C PRO A 223 11.33 12.90 -16.37
N SER A 224 11.31 13.12 -17.70
CA SER A 224 10.08 13.33 -18.49
C SER A 224 9.35 12.04 -18.88
N GLU A 225 9.90 10.87 -18.53
CA GLU A 225 9.21 9.59 -18.78
C GLU A 225 7.89 9.54 -18.00
N ARG A 226 6.81 9.26 -18.72
CA ARG A 226 5.45 9.24 -18.15
C ARG A 226 4.92 7.83 -17.90
N ASN A 227 5.56 6.82 -18.52
CA ASN A 227 5.17 5.44 -18.35
C ASN A 227 5.85 4.85 -17.12
N ALA A 228 5.08 4.32 -16.19
CA ALA A 228 5.62 3.68 -14.97
C ALA A 228 6.50 2.46 -15.32
N TYR A 229 6.11 1.69 -16.32
CA TYR A 229 6.79 0.46 -16.73
C TYR A 229 7.16 0.53 -18.21
N ILE A 230 8.45 0.45 -18.51
CA ILE A 230 9.00 0.62 -19.86
C ILE A 230 9.40 -0.75 -20.42
N PRO A 231 8.66 -1.29 -21.41
CA PRO A 231 9.11 -2.47 -22.14
C PRO A 231 10.50 -2.23 -22.72
N THR A 232 11.44 -3.08 -22.41
CA THR A 232 12.86 -2.83 -22.66
C THR A 232 13.47 -3.91 -23.54
N SER A 233 13.99 -3.52 -24.70
CA SER A 233 14.85 -4.34 -25.53
C SER A 233 16.29 -4.31 -25.02
N PHE A 234 17.13 -5.23 -25.53
CA PHE A 234 18.56 -5.22 -25.19
C PHE A 234 19.25 -3.93 -25.64
N GLU A 235 18.90 -3.38 -26.81
CA GLU A 235 19.42 -2.11 -27.32
C GLU A 235 19.03 -0.92 -26.41
N LEU A 236 17.79 -0.90 -25.92
CA LEU A 236 17.37 0.12 -24.98
C LEU A 236 18.13 0.00 -23.66
N LEU A 237 18.36 -1.22 -23.15
CA LEU A 237 19.16 -1.43 -21.95
C LEU A 237 20.60 -0.96 -22.14
N LEU A 238 21.23 -1.26 -23.30
CA LEU A 238 22.57 -0.75 -23.66
C LEU A 238 22.61 0.78 -23.71
N LYS A 239 21.57 1.42 -24.26
CA LYS A 239 21.45 2.88 -24.32
C LYS A 239 21.26 3.49 -22.93
N THR A 240 20.43 2.88 -22.10
CA THR A 240 20.16 3.31 -20.71
C THR A 240 21.39 3.18 -19.84
N ASN A 241 22.10 2.06 -19.96
CA ASN A 241 23.40 1.75 -19.39
C ASN A 241 23.60 2.16 -17.92
N PRO A 242 22.77 1.68 -16.99
CA PRO A 242 22.90 2.01 -15.58
C PRO A 242 24.20 1.51 -14.97
N ASP A 243 24.69 2.17 -13.91
CA ASP A 243 25.80 1.68 -13.10
C ASP A 243 25.40 0.43 -12.31
N TRP A 244 24.22 0.46 -11.68
CA TRP A 244 23.60 -0.68 -11.02
C TRP A 244 22.32 -1.09 -11.73
N LEU A 245 22.19 -2.37 -12.04
CA LEU A 245 20.96 -2.96 -12.56
C LEU A 245 20.40 -3.95 -11.53
N LEU A 246 19.33 -3.55 -10.87
CA LEU A 246 18.59 -4.41 -9.94
C LEU A 246 17.48 -5.14 -10.70
N VAL A 247 17.40 -6.46 -10.57
CA VAL A 247 16.53 -7.30 -11.39
C VAL A 247 15.65 -8.18 -10.51
N GLY A 248 14.34 -7.96 -10.58
CA GLY A 248 13.34 -8.85 -9.98
C GLY A 248 12.95 -9.96 -10.95
N LEU A 249 13.19 -11.22 -10.59
CA LEU A 249 12.94 -12.37 -11.45
C LEU A 249 11.51 -12.89 -11.29
N TYR A 250 10.71 -12.89 -12.36
CA TYR A 250 9.38 -13.53 -12.39
C TYR A 250 9.40 -14.94 -12.96
N SER A 251 10.44 -15.31 -13.71
CA SER A 251 10.62 -16.66 -14.21
C SER A 251 12.10 -16.99 -14.38
N GLN A 252 12.41 -18.29 -14.45
CA GLN A 252 13.70 -18.81 -14.85
C GLN A 252 13.46 -19.98 -15.83
N PRO A 253 14.15 -20.02 -17.00
CA PRO A 253 15.03 -18.98 -17.51
C PRO A 253 14.30 -17.67 -17.84
N ASN A 254 15.05 -16.59 -18.04
CA ASN A 254 14.51 -15.26 -18.34
C ASN A 254 15.27 -14.60 -19.51
N ILE A 255 14.78 -13.43 -19.96
CA ILE A 255 15.36 -12.76 -21.13
C ILE A 255 16.82 -12.28 -20.91
N VAL A 256 17.22 -12.00 -19.67
CA VAL A 256 18.61 -11.58 -19.38
C VAL A 256 19.58 -12.74 -19.59
N ASP A 257 19.16 -13.99 -19.34
CA ASP A 257 19.97 -15.17 -19.61
C ASP A 257 20.27 -15.29 -21.12
N GLU A 258 19.32 -14.93 -21.99
CA GLU A 258 19.53 -14.87 -23.43
C GLU A 258 20.46 -13.71 -23.81
N TRP A 259 20.27 -12.52 -23.22
CA TRP A 259 21.13 -11.37 -23.50
C TRP A 259 22.59 -11.59 -23.08
N ARG A 260 22.84 -12.35 -22.01
CA ARG A 260 24.21 -12.73 -21.57
C ARG A 260 25.01 -13.47 -22.63
N LYS A 261 24.33 -14.16 -23.57
CA LYS A 261 24.99 -14.86 -24.69
C LYS A 261 25.50 -13.89 -25.79
N ASN A 262 24.95 -12.65 -25.81
CA ASN A 262 25.36 -11.63 -26.76
C ASN A 262 26.68 -10.97 -26.30
N PRO A 263 27.76 -10.92 -27.19
CA PRO A 263 29.01 -10.30 -26.83
C PRO A 263 28.92 -8.85 -26.35
N LEU A 264 27.90 -8.10 -26.81
CA LEU A 264 27.65 -6.71 -26.40
C LEU A 264 27.18 -6.59 -24.93
N PHE A 265 26.74 -7.68 -24.32
CA PHE A 265 26.36 -7.67 -22.90
C PHE A 265 27.47 -7.18 -21.98
N LYS A 266 28.73 -7.50 -22.34
CA LYS A 266 29.93 -7.05 -21.63
C LYS A 266 30.16 -5.53 -21.71
N LEU A 267 29.44 -4.82 -22.58
CA LEU A 267 29.50 -3.35 -22.67
C LEU A 267 28.67 -2.65 -21.61
N LEU A 268 27.66 -3.32 -21.05
CA LEU A 268 26.88 -2.77 -19.96
C LEU A 268 27.78 -2.43 -18.76
N THR A 269 27.64 -1.22 -18.23
CA THR A 269 28.40 -0.76 -17.07
C THR A 269 28.12 -1.64 -15.85
N ALA A 270 26.87 -1.96 -15.58
CA ALA A 270 26.48 -2.86 -14.50
C ALA A 270 27.10 -4.27 -14.64
N ALA A 271 27.27 -4.79 -15.87
CA ALA A 271 27.93 -6.07 -16.09
C ALA A 271 29.43 -5.99 -15.86
N LYS A 272 30.11 -4.92 -16.36
CA LYS A 272 31.53 -4.68 -16.13
C LYS A 272 31.92 -4.55 -14.67
N LYS A 273 31.08 -3.83 -13.92
CA LYS A 273 31.28 -3.56 -12.49
C LYS A 273 30.80 -4.69 -11.58
N GLN A 274 30.19 -5.74 -12.13
CA GLN A 274 29.52 -6.81 -11.36
C GLN A 274 28.37 -6.29 -10.47
N GLN A 275 27.71 -5.23 -10.92
CA GLN A 275 26.61 -4.54 -10.26
C GLN A 275 25.24 -4.89 -10.87
N LEU A 276 25.13 -6.04 -11.56
CA LEU A 276 23.86 -6.63 -11.96
C LEU A 276 23.43 -7.59 -10.85
N VAL A 277 22.43 -7.19 -10.05
CA VAL A 277 22.06 -7.84 -8.80
C VAL A 277 20.60 -8.30 -8.86
N GLU A 278 20.36 -9.54 -8.48
CA GLU A 278 19.01 -10.06 -8.30
C GLU A 278 18.44 -9.55 -6.97
N VAL A 279 17.18 -9.09 -7.02
CA VAL A 279 16.43 -8.62 -5.85
C VAL A 279 15.06 -9.31 -5.81
N SER A 280 14.43 -9.39 -4.62
CA SER A 280 13.11 -9.98 -4.47
C SER A 280 12.05 -9.20 -5.29
N PRO A 281 11.40 -9.83 -6.28
CA PRO A 281 10.30 -9.19 -7.00
C PRO A 281 9.11 -8.91 -6.10
N GLU A 282 8.90 -9.70 -5.02
CA GLU A 282 7.86 -9.46 -4.03
C GLU A 282 8.04 -8.09 -3.39
N LEU A 283 9.28 -7.79 -2.92
CA LEU A 283 9.58 -6.52 -2.28
C LEU A 283 9.58 -5.35 -3.27
N TRP A 284 10.29 -5.49 -4.40
CA TRP A 284 10.59 -4.37 -5.28
C TRP A 284 9.50 -4.04 -6.29
N SER A 285 8.60 -4.99 -6.58
CA SER A 285 7.58 -4.84 -7.62
C SER A 285 6.15 -5.08 -7.14
N LEU A 286 5.93 -6.13 -6.34
CA LEU A 286 4.58 -6.56 -6.00
C LEU A 286 4.03 -5.82 -4.78
N ASN A 287 4.83 -5.68 -3.72
CA ASN A 287 4.43 -4.92 -2.55
C ASN A 287 4.75 -3.44 -2.74
N ARG A 288 3.79 -2.60 -2.39
CA ARG A 288 3.90 -1.15 -2.42
C ARG A 288 3.26 -0.62 -1.15
N GLY A 289 3.85 0.41 -0.56
CA GLY A 289 3.37 1.00 0.68
C GLY A 289 4.51 1.56 1.52
N MET A 290 4.23 2.03 2.70
CA MET A 290 5.23 2.62 3.60
C MET A 290 6.21 1.57 4.11
N LEU A 291 5.71 0.39 4.51
CA LEU A 291 6.54 -0.69 5.02
C LEU A 291 7.43 -1.27 3.92
N ALA A 292 6.88 -1.44 2.71
CA ALA A 292 7.64 -1.89 1.55
C ALA A 292 8.73 -0.89 1.16
N ALA A 293 8.46 0.43 1.15
CA ALA A 293 9.47 1.45 0.83
C ALA A 293 10.61 1.48 1.86
N GLU A 294 10.29 1.38 3.14
CA GLU A 294 11.30 1.31 4.21
C GLU A 294 12.15 0.04 4.10
N GLU A 295 11.56 -1.08 3.68
CA GLU A 295 12.30 -2.33 3.45
C GLU A 295 13.17 -2.27 2.19
N ILE A 296 12.70 -1.61 1.11
CA ILE A 296 13.51 -1.29 -0.08
C ILE A 296 14.71 -0.45 0.32
N ALA A 297 14.53 0.57 1.17
CA ALA A 297 15.63 1.42 1.63
C ALA A 297 16.70 0.61 2.41
N ARG A 298 16.28 -0.27 3.36
CA ARG A 298 17.19 -1.18 4.08
C ARG A 298 17.91 -2.15 3.14
N ASN A 299 17.18 -2.71 2.18
CA ASN A 299 17.75 -3.62 1.20
C ASN A 299 18.79 -2.92 0.32
N LEU A 300 18.51 -1.69 -0.11
CA LEU A 300 19.44 -0.88 -0.89
C LEU A 300 20.70 -0.52 -0.09
N GLU A 301 20.55 -0.11 1.18
CA GLU A 301 21.67 0.16 2.08
C GLU A 301 22.59 -1.07 2.22
N ALA A 302 22.02 -2.26 2.40
CA ALA A 302 22.75 -3.50 2.49
C ALA A 302 23.48 -3.87 1.17
N LEU A 303 22.92 -3.50 0.02
CA LEU A 303 23.53 -3.74 -1.30
C LEU A 303 24.70 -2.78 -1.53
N LEU A 304 24.53 -1.49 -1.26
CA LEU A 304 25.55 -0.47 -1.51
C LEU A 304 26.66 -0.49 -0.45
N GLY A 305 26.38 -0.90 0.78
CA GLY A 305 27.36 -1.04 1.86
C GLY A 305 28.32 -2.23 1.72
N ARG A 306 28.11 -3.09 0.70
CA ARG A 306 28.98 -4.23 0.36
C ARG A 306 30.01 -3.94 -0.74
N SER A 307 29.98 -2.72 -1.29
CA SER A 307 30.85 -2.28 -2.41
C SER A 307 32.13 -1.60 -1.93
#